data_655d0bc1f848e03a200a0f20e04d70ce
#
_entry.id   655d0bc1f848e03a200a0f20e04d70ce
#
_cell.length_a   1.000
_cell.length_b   1.000
_cell.length_c   1.000
_cell.angle_alpha   90.00
_cell.angle_beta   90.00
_cell.angle_gamma   90.00
#
_symmetry.space_group_name_H-M   'P 1'
#
loop_
_entity.id
_entity.type
_entity.pdbx_description
1 polymer ?
#
loop_
_entity_poly.entity_id
_entity_poly.type
_entity_poly.pdbx_seq_one_letter_code
_entity_poly.pdbx_strand_id
1 'polypeptide(L)'
;IVLDSFNDVMATDFQQQMRDRNVIYIPNRSFTSYSPIEKIEKDFRVPLFGSRNMLRMEERTEEQDYYWILEQAGLPYPEAIDNPEDIDCLVIVKLHHAQKKLERGFFTCSSFEEYSQKASTLLKEGVIDQESLDGARIERYVIGPVFNLNFFYSPLEEDMPKLELLGVDWR
;
A
#
# COMPACT_ATOMS: atom_id res chain seq x y z
N ILE A 1 13.12 -2.08 24.09
CA ILE A 1 13.95 -2.98 23.26
C ILE A 1 14.19 -2.27 21.96
N VAL A 2 15.41 -2.19 21.51
CA VAL A 2 15.78 -1.68 20.18
C VAL A 2 16.16 -2.91 19.35
N LEU A 3 15.62 -2.99 18.13
CA LEU A 3 15.94 -4.06 17.19
C LEU A 3 16.94 -3.55 16.15
N ASP A 4 17.85 -4.40 15.74
CA ASP A 4 18.85 -4.06 14.70
C ASP A 4 18.26 -4.13 13.30
N SER A 5 17.23 -4.98 13.13
CA SER A 5 16.51 -5.13 11.85
C SER A 5 15.00 -5.16 12.11
N PHE A 6 14.25 -4.58 11.19
CA PHE A 6 12.78 -4.64 11.24
C PHE A 6 12.27 -6.10 11.15
N ASN A 7 12.99 -6.96 10.45
CA ASN A 7 12.65 -8.38 10.34
C ASN A 7 12.71 -9.13 11.67
N ASP A 8 13.44 -8.63 12.65
CA ASP A 8 13.56 -9.25 13.96
C ASP A 8 12.24 -9.26 14.73
N VAL A 9 11.29 -8.40 14.34
CA VAL A 9 9.93 -8.39 14.90
C VAL A 9 9.20 -9.72 14.65
N MET A 10 9.57 -10.43 13.58
CA MET A 10 9.01 -11.73 13.23
C MET A 10 9.66 -12.91 13.96
N ALA A 11 10.77 -12.69 14.68
CA ALA A 11 11.46 -13.74 15.42
C ALA A 11 10.57 -14.33 16.53
N THR A 12 10.52 -15.64 16.62
CA THR A 12 9.61 -16.38 17.53
C THR A 12 9.84 -16.03 18.99
N ASP A 13 11.09 -15.94 19.41
CA ASP A 13 11.48 -15.58 20.76
C ASP A 13 11.11 -14.14 21.12
N PHE A 14 11.27 -13.21 20.17
CA PHE A 14 10.86 -11.83 20.35
C PHE A 14 9.33 -11.69 20.43
N GLN A 15 8.60 -12.39 19.58
CA GLN A 15 7.15 -12.46 19.66
C GLN A 15 6.68 -13.03 21.01
N GLN A 16 7.37 -14.05 21.52
CA GLN A 16 7.06 -14.60 22.85
C GLN A 16 7.26 -13.54 23.93
N GLN A 17 8.38 -12.82 23.91
CA GLN A 17 8.64 -11.74 24.86
C GLN A 17 7.56 -10.64 24.82
N MET A 18 7.04 -10.30 23.63
CA MET A 18 5.95 -9.34 23.49
C MET A 18 4.65 -9.88 24.12
N ARG A 19 4.30 -11.14 23.86
CA ARG A 19 3.10 -11.78 24.44
C ARG A 19 3.17 -11.86 25.96
N ASP A 20 4.31 -12.24 26.52
CA ASP A 20 4.53 -12.34 27.96
C ASP A 20 4.37 -10.99 28.68
N ARG A 21 4.50 -9.90 27.92
CA ARG A 21 4.30 -8.52 28.42
C ARG A 21 2.96 -7.91 28.03
N ASN A 22 2.05 -8.71 27.48
CA ASN A 22 0.73 -8.25 26.99
C ASN A 22 0.83 -7.06 26.00
N VAL A 23 1.80 -7.10 25.09
CA VAL A 23 1.99 -6.06 24.08
C VAL A 23 0.91 -6.19 23.02
N ILE A 24 0.36 -5.04 22.59
CA ILE A 24 -0.41 -4.89 21.36
C ILE A 24 0.50 -4.22 20.35
N TYR A 25 0.74 -4.87 19.22
CA TYR A 25 1.58 -4.34 18.18
C TYR A 25 0.78 -3.38 17.28
N ILE A 26 1.27 -2.16 17.12
CA ILE A 26 0.69 -1.16 16.21
C ILE A 26 1.47 -1.23 14.90
N PRO A 27 0.90 -1.79 13.82
CA PRO A 27 1.60 -1.90 12.57
C PRO A 27 1.77 -0.52 11.92
N ASN A 28 2.91 -0.33 11.29
CA ASN A 28 3.16 0.78 10.39
C ASN A 28 3.45 0.22 8.98
N ARG A 29 3.58 1.10 8.00
CA ARG A 29 3.84 0.71 6.60
C ARG A 29 5.09 -0.18 6.44
N SER A 30 6.11 0.01 7.27
CA SER A 30 7.32 -0.80 7.20
C SER A 30 7.07 -2.28 7.55
N PHE A 31 6.04 -2.58 8.33
CA PHE A 31 5.72 -3.95 8.70
C PHE A 31 5.40 -4.81 7.48
N THR A 32 4.56 -4.31 6.58
CA THR A 32 4.22 -5.02 5.34
C THR A 32 5.31 -4.90 4.27
N SER A 33 6.10 -3.83 4.29
CA SER A 33 7.21 -3.64 3.35
C SER A 33 8.41 -4.56 3.60
N TYR A 34 8.62 -4.98 4.85
CA TYR A 34 9.75 -5.84 5.23
C TYR A 34 9.36 -7.28 5.57
N SER A 35 8.07 -7.55 5.79
CA SER A 35 7.59 -8.90 6.09
C SER A 35 6.47 -9.28 5.12
N PRO A 36 6.59 -10.41 4.41
CA PRO A 36 5.55 -10.89 3.53
C PRO A 36 4.22 -11.06 4.27
N ILE A 37 3.13 -10.65 3.65
CA ILE A 37 1.79 -10.64 4.27
C ILE A 37 1.37 -12.03 4.72
N GLU A 38 1.64 -13.08 3.90
CA GLU A 38 1.36 -14.47 4.26
C GLU A 38 2.08 -14.89 5.54
N LYS A 39 3.31 -14.39 5.72
CA LYS A 39 4.10 -14.65 6.92
C LYS A 39 3.53 -13.95 8.13
N ILE A 40 3.07 -12.70 7.96
CA ILE A 40 2.38 -11.96 9.02
C ILE A 40 1.11 -12.69 9.44
N GLU A 41 0.32 -13.14 8.48
CA GLU A 41 -0.92 -13.86 8.74
C GLU A 41 -0.71 -15.21 9.43
N LYS A 42 0.28 -15.98 8.98
CA LYS A 42 0.56 -17.32 9.51
C LYS A 42 1.35 -17.32 10.82
N ASP A 43 2.38 -16.49 10.89
CA ASP A 43 3.45 -16.66 11.89
C ASP A 43 3.49 -15.55 12.94
N PHE A 44 2.92 -14.38 12.65
CA PHE A 44 2.89 -13.31 13.62
C PHE A 44 1.75 -13.52 14.64
N ARG A 45 2.10 -13.85 15.86
CA ARG A 45 1.18 -14.26 16.93
C ARG A 45 0.94 -13.20 18.00
N VAL A 46 1.53 -12.03 17.86
CA VAL A 46 1.27 -10.90 18.77
C VAL A 46 -0.06 -10.25 18.40
N PRO A 47 -0.90 -9.85 19.36
CA PRO A 47 -2.10 -9.08 19.09
C PRO A 47 -1.78 -7.82 18.28
N LEU A 48 -2.53 -7.58 17.21
CA LEU A 48 -2.41 -6.41 16.35
C LEU A 48 -3.49 -5.38 16.69
N PHE A 49 -3.10 -4.12 16.70
CA PHE A 49 -4.07 -3.03 16.66
C PHE A 49 -4.56 -2.85 15.21
N GLY A 50 -5.82 -3.14 14.99
CA GLY A 50 -6.42 -3.19 13.67
C GLY A 50 -6.67 -4.61 13.15
N SER A 51 -7.20 -4.71 11.93
CA SER A 51 -7.49 -6.00 11.31
C SER A 51 -6.26 -6.54 10.57
N ARG A 52 -5.82 -7.74 10.93
CA ARG A 52 -4.70 -8.42 10.27
C ARG A 52 -4.97 -8.65 8.79
N ASN A 53 -6.19 -9.03 8.44
CA ASN A 53 -6.58 -9.31 7.06
C ASN A 53 -6.68 -8.05 6.20
N MET A 54 -6.84 -6.87 6.82
CA MET A 54 -6.86 -5.60 6.09
C MET A 54 -5.48 -5.17 5.58
N LEU A 55 -4.39 -5.77 6.07
CA LEU A 55 -3.04 -5.48 5.57
C LEU A 55 -2.88 -5.84 4.09
N ARG A 56 -3.60 -6.86 3.60
CA ARG A 56 -3.61 -7.24 2.17
C ARG A 56 -4.19 -6.16 1.26
N MET A 57 -5.10 -5.37 1.77
CA MET A 57 -5.83 -4.40 0.95
C MET A 57 -4.97 -3.23 0.47
N GLU A 58 -3.77 -3.07 1.00
CA GLU A 58 -2.78 -2.13 0.47
C GLU A 58 -2.03 -2.68 -0.75
N GLU A 59 -2.05 -4.00 -0.98
CA GLU A 59 -1.43 -4.63 -2.14
C GLU A 59 -2.32 -4.50 -3.37
N ARG A 60 -1.76 -4.02 -4.47
CA ARG A 60 -2.50 -3.73 -5.71
C ARG A 60 -2.73 -4.95 -6.59
N THR A 61 -2.19 -6.08 -6.22
CA THR A 61 -2.29 -7.36 -6.96
C THR A 61 -3.24 -8.35 -6.31
N GLU A 62 -3.79 -8.01 -5.15
CA GLU A 62 -4.79 -8.83 -4.48
C GLU A 62 -6.17 -8.63 -5.14
N GLU A 63 -6.95 -9.70 -5.26
CA GLU A 63 -8.31 -9.64 -5.83
C GLU A 63 -9.23 -8.70 -5.05
N GLN A 64 -8.97 -8.53 -3.75
CA GLN A 64 -9.75 -7.67 -2.85
C GLN A 64 -8.86 -6.57 -2.27
N ASP A 65 -8.26 -5.78 -3.15
CA ASP A 65 -7.46 -4.61 -2.81
C ASP A 65 -8.32 -3.41 -2.39
N TYR A 66 -7.70 -2.27 -2.13
CA TYR A 66 -8.45 -1.08 -1.74
C TYR A 66 -9.33 -0.51 -2.88
N TYR A 67 -9.03 -0.76 -4.16
CA TYR A 67 -9.90 -0.38 -5.27
C TYR A 67 -11.19 -1.18 -5.24
N TRP A 68 -11.10 -2.48 -4.98
CA TRP A 68 -12.28 -3.32 -4.77
C TRP A 68 -13.16 -2.80 -3.62
N ILE A 69 -12.56 -2.36 -2.51
CA ILE A 69 -13.33 -1.76 -1.39
C ILE A 69 -14.05 -0.49 -1.83
N LEU A 70 -13.36 0.40 -2.58
CA LEU A 70 -13.96 1.63 -3.08
C LEU A 70 -15.13 1.33 -4.01
N GLU A 71 -14.99 0.35 -4.88
CA GLU A 71 -16.04 -0.12 -5.78
C GLU A 71 -17.24 -0.66 -5.01
N GLN A 72 -17.03 -1.56 -4.03
CA GLN A 72 -18.10 -2.08 -3.17
C GLN A 72 -18.80 -0.98 -2.37
N ALA A 73 -18.09 0.07 -2.01
CA ALA A 73 -18.62 1.23 -1.31
C ALA A 73 -19.32 2.24 -2.25
N GLY A 74 -19.25 2.05 -3.56
CA GLY A 74 -19.76 3.00 -4.56
C GLY A 74 -19.02 4.34 -4.54
N LEU A 75 -17.76 4.34 -4.10
CA LEU A 75 -16.92 5.53 -4.04
C LEU A 75 -16.12 5.68 -5.33
N PRO A 76 -15.96 6.92 -5.86
CA PRO A 76 -15.17 7.16 -7.05
C PRO A 76 -13.67 6.92 -6.78
N TYR A 77 -12.99 6.36 -7.77
CA TYR A 77 -11.54 6.22 -7.82
C TYR A 77 -11.03 6.50 -9.24
N PRO A 78 -9.73 6.76 -9.43
CA PRO A 78 -9.19 7.06 -10.74
C PRO A 78 -9.42 5.92 -11.72
N GLU A 79 -9.85 6.26 -12.94
CA GLU A 79 -10.07 5.31 -14.03
C GLU A 79 -8.74 4.63 -14.40
N ALA A 80 -8.74 3.30 -14.47
CA ALA A 80 -7.60 2.53 -14.93
C ALA A 80 -7.54 2.51 -16.46
N ILE A 81 -6.32 2.48 -17.00
CA ILE A 81 -6.04 2.29 -18.43
C ILE A 81 -5.30 0.95 -18.55
N ASP A 82 -5.94 -0.01 -19.22
CA ASP A 82 -5.43 -1.39 -19.29
C ASP A 82 -4.23 -1.52 -20.24
N ASN A 83 -4.23 -0.75 -21.34
CA ASN A 83 -3.16 -0.80 -22.32
C ASN A 83 -2.42 0.53 -22.39
N PRO A 84 -1.08 0.54 -22.27
CA PRO A 84 -0.30 1.77 -22.39
C PRO A 84 -0.50 2.51 -23.72
N GLU A 85 -0.86 1.80 -24.79
CA GLU A 85 -1.14 2.36 -26.12
C GLU A 85 -2.39 3.25 -26.13
N ASP A 86 -3.30 3.08 -25.16
CA ASP A 86 -4.52 3.84 -24.99
C ASP A 86 -4.33 5.14 -24.19
N ILE A 87 -3.09 5.48 -23.80
CA ILE A 87 -2.80 6.70 -23.05
C ILE A 87 -3.03 7.93 -23.94
N ASP A 88 -4.10 8.66 -23.67
CA ASP A 88 -4.53 9.88 -24.38
C ASP A 88 -4.56 11.13 -23.49
N CYS A 89 -4.21 11.00 -22.22
CA CYS A 89 -4.25 12.04 -21.19
C CYS A 89 -3.14 11.87 -20.17
N LEU A 90 -3.01 12.82 -19.24
CA LEU A 90 -2.06 12.69 -18.15
C LEU A 90 -2.47 11.51 -17.25
N VAL A 91 -1.54 10.58 -17.06
CA VAL A 91 -1.69 9.39 -16.23
C VAL A 91 -0.57 9.28 -15.19
N ILE A 92 -0.82 8.49 -14.17
CA ILE A 92 0.19 8.01 -13.22
C ILE A 92 0.35 6.50 -13.39
N VAL A 93 1.57 6.06 -13.59
CA VAL A 93 1.96 4.65 -13.68
C VAL A 93 2.49 4.23 -12.31
N LYS A 94 1.74 3.40 -11.61
CA LYS A 94 2.07 2.93 -10.26
C LYS A 94 2.69 1.53 -10.37
N LEU A 95 3.98 1.44 -10.09
CA LEU A 95 4.74 0.20 -10.13
C LEU A 95 4.38 -0.69 -8.93
N HIS A 96 4.38 -2.00 -9.15
CA HIS A 96 3.99 -2.94 -8.11
C HIS A 96 5.04 -3.05 -6.98
N HIS A 97 6.30 -3.22 -7.34
CA HIS A 97 7.43 -3.23 -6.40
C HIS A 97 8.52 -2.31 -6.92
N ALA A 98 8.55 -1.07 -6.47
CA ALA A 98 9.72 -0.26 -6.72
C ALA A 98 10.89 -0.79 -5.89
N GLN A 99 11.91 -1.31 -6.56
CA GLN A 99 13.17 -1.60 -5.91
C GLN A 99 13.67 -0.34 -5.22
N LYS A 100 14.38 -0.50 -4.09
CA LYS A 100 14.79 0.50 -3.08
C LYS A 100 15.31 1.88 -3.55
N LYS A 101 15.40 2.14 -4.85
CA LYS A 101 15.91 3.38 -5.42
C LYS A 101 14.84 4.42 -5.76
N LEU A 102 13.58 4.01 -5.89
CA LEU A 102 12.45 4.93 -6.07
C LEU A 102 11.68 5.03 -4.76
N GLU A 103 11.72 6.16 -4.13
CA GLU A 103 11.03 6.44 -2.87
C GLU A 103 9.50 6.29 -2.98
N ARG A 104 8.98 6.39 -4.21
CA ARG A 104 7.57 6.17 -4.55
C ARG A 104 7.50 5.53 -5.93
N GLY A 105 7.35 4.24 -6.03
CA GLY A 105 7.30 3.51 -7.28
C GLY A 105 6.25 3.98 -8.29
N PHE A 106 6.39 5.21 -8.81
CA PHE A 106 5.53 5.73 -9.87
C PHE A 106 6.24 6.75 -10.77
N PHE A 107 5.72 6.88 -11.98
CA PHE A 107 6.03 7.99 -12.89
C PHE A 107 4.75 8.46 -13.59
N THR A 108 4.79 9.62 -14.23
CA THR A 108 3.66 10.19 -14.98
C THR A 108 4.01 10.30 -16.45
N CYS A 109 3.02 10.19 -17.32
CA CYS A 109 3.15 10.42 -18.76
C CYS A 109 1.79 10.83 -19.34
N SER A 110 1.79 11.32 -20.57
CA SER A 110 0.58 11.81 -21.24
C SER A 110 0.37 11.21 -22.64
N SER A 111 1.27 10.33 -23.06
CA SER A 111 1.15 9.56 -24.30
C SER A 111 1.91 8.25 -24.21
N PHE A 112 1.65 7.34 -25.15
CA PHE A 112 2.38 6.07 -25.26
C PHE A 112 3.87 6.28 -25.53
N GLU A 113 4.24 7.27 -26.35
CA GLU A 113 5.63 7.59 -26.64
C GLU A 113 6.36 8.00 -25.35
N GLU A 114 5.75 8.88 -24.57
CA GLU A 114 6.32 9.36 -23.30
C GLU A 114 6.43 8.20 -22.28
N TYR A 115 5.41 7.35 -22.20
CA TYR A 115 5.42 6.12 -21.39
C TYR A 115 6.62 5.24 -21.77
N SER A 116 6.74 4.91 -23.07
CA SER A 116 7.79 4.01 -23.59
C SER A 116 9.20 4.56 -23.35
N GLN A 117 9.38 5.86 -23.52
CA GLN A 117 10.65 6.54 -23.26
C GLN A 117 11.04 6.48 -21.78
N LYS A 118 10.10 6.81 -20.89
CA LYS A 118 10.35 6.80 -19.43
C LYS A 118 10.59 5.38 -18.92
N ALA A 119 9.75 4.43 -19.31
CA ALA A 119 9.91 3.03 -18.96
C ALA A 119 11.27 2.48 -19.40
N SER A 120 11.67 2.71 -20.67
CA SER A 120 12.96 2.29 -21.19
C SER A 120 14.14 2.91 -20.45
N THR A 121 14.03 4.15 -20.06
CA THR A 121 15.08 4.86 -19.28
C THR A 121 15.22 4.22 -17.90
N LEU A 122 14.12 4.04 -17.17
CA LEU A 122 14.11 3.48 -15.82
C LEU A 122 14.62 2.03 -15.80
N LEU A 123 14.27 1.23 -16.82
CA LEU A 123 14.79 -0.13 -17.00
C LEU A 123 16.30 -0.15 -17.25
N LYS A 124 16.81 0.73 -18.16
CA LYS A 124 18.24 0.83 -18.47
C LYS A 124 19.08 1.29 -17.28
N GLU A 125 18.54 2.15 -16.46
CA GLU A 125 19.19 2.64 -15.25
C GLU A 125 19.12 1.64 -14.09
N GLY A 126 18.38 0.53 -14.26
CA GLY A 126 18.16 -0.47 -13.22
C GLY A 126 17.39 0.08 -12.01
N VAL A 127 16.55 1.07 -12.25
CA VAL A 127 15.69 1.68 -11.23
C VAL A 127 14.46 0.81 -11.02
N ILE A 128 13.96 0.19 -12.09
CA ILE A 128 12.86 -0.78 -12.11
C ILE A 128 13.29 -2.02 -12.89
N ASP A 129 12.60 -3.12 -12.67
CA ASP A 129 12.68 -4.33 -13.50
C ASP A 129 11.42 -4.50 -14.37
N GLN A 130 11.47 -5.44 -15.30
CA GLN A 130 10.37 -5.69 -16.21
C GLN A 130 9.14 -6.20 -15.47
N GLU A 131 9.31 -7.04 -14.45
CA GLU A 131 8.22 -7.58 -13.64
C GLU A 131 7.43 -6.46 -12.94
N SER A 132 8.13 -5.47 -12.38
CA SER A 132 7.50 -4.29 -11.77
C SER A 132 6.71 -3.46 -12.78
N LEU A 133 7.18 -3.39 -14.03
CA LEU A 133 6.52 -2.65 -15.09
C LEU A 133 5.30 -3.41 -15.62
N ASP A 134 5.42 -4.73 -15.81
CA ASP A 134 4.33 -5.59 -16.31
C ASP A 134 3.16 -5.65 -15.30
N GLY A 135 3.48 -5.57 -14.01
CA GLY A 135 2.48 -5.48 -12.92
C GLY A 135 2.02 -4.05 -12.61
N ALA A 136 2.46 -3.06 -13.39
CA ALA A 136 2.11 -1.67 -13.09
C ALA A 136 0.63 -1.36 -13.37
N ARG A 137 0.03 -0.56 -12.50
CA ARG A 137 -1.31 0.00 -12.71
C ARG A 137 -1.19 1.40 -13.31
N ILE A 138 -1.82 1.62 -14.44
CA ILE A 138 -1.92 2.93 -15.09
C ILE A 138 -3.27 3.53 -14.75
N GLU A 139 -3.28 4.77 -14.27
CA GLU A 139 -4.50 5.47 -13.88
C GLU A 139 -4.51 6.91 -14.41
N ARG A 140 -5.69 7.43 -14.75
CA ARG A 140 -5.86 8.85 -15.01
C ARG A 140 -5.38 9.66 -13.82
N TYR A 141 -4.54 10.67 -14.08
CA TYR A 141 -4.03 11.56 -13.04
C TYR A 141 -5.12 12.53 -12.59
N VAL A 142 -5.55 12.42 -11.34
CA VAL A 142 -6.52 13.33 -10.76
C VAL A 142 -5.80 14.59 -10.27
N ILE A 143 -6.12 15.72 -10.88
CA ILE A 143 -5.58 17.03 -10.49
C ILE A 143 -6.45 17.63 -9.41
N GLY A 144 -5.87 17.97 -8.27
CA GLY A 144 -6.58 18.60 -7.16
C GLY A 144 -5.75 18.65 -5.88
N PRO A 145 -6.28 19.32 -4.86
CA PRO A 145 -5.66 19.28 -3.55
C PRO A 145 -5.77 17.87 -2.95
N VAL A 146 -4.68 17.42 -2.30
CA VAL A 146 -4.64 16.11 -1.65
C VAL A 146 -4.87 16.29 -0.16
N PHE A 147 -5.88 15.61 0.36
CA PHE A 147 -6.20 15.56 1.79
C PHE A 147 -6.16 14.12 2.27
N ASN A 148 -5.66 13.91 3.48
CA ASN A 148 -5.88 12.68 4.23
C ASN A 148 -6.95 12.93 5.28
N LEU A 149 -7.99 12.12 5.25
CA LEU A 149 -8.99 12.06 6.30
C LEU A 149 -8.60 10.91 7.26
N ASN A 150 -8.34 11.25 8.51
CA ASN A 150 -7.94 10.27 9.52
C ASN A 150 -9.17 9.89 10.34
N PHE A 151 -9.50 8.61 10.33
CA PHE A 151 -10.63 8.07 11.07
C PHE A 151 -10.17 7.04 12.08
N PHE A 152 -10.90 6.96 13.17
CA PHE A 152 -10.82 5.87 14.12
C PHE A 152 -12.12 5.10 14.11
N TYR A 153 -12.01 3.78 14.01
CA TYR A 153 -13.12 2.87 14.15
C TYR A 153 -12.94 2.01 15.40
N SER A 154 -13.86 2.13 16.38
CA SER A 154 -13.84 1.31 17.58
C SER A 154 -14.74 0.09 17.37
N PRO A 155 -14.20 -1.15 17.49
CA PRO A 155 -15.01 -2.36 17.49
C PRO A 155 -15.63 -2.66 18.85
N LEU A 156 -15.31 -1.88 19.90
CA LEU A 156 -15.64 -2.21 21.29
C LEU A 156 -16.93 -1.57 21.79
N GLU A 157 -17.46 -0.60 21.08
CA GLU A 157 -18.67 0.11 21.47
C GLU A 157 -19.85 -0.33 20.59
N GLU A 158 -20.79 -1.07 21.18
CA GLU A 158 -21.93 -1.60 20.45
C GLU A 158 -23.00 -0.53 20.14
N ASP A 159 -23.08 0.54 20.93
CA ASP A 159 -24.18 1.52 20.91
C ASP A 159 -23.82 2.92 20.39
N MET A 160 -22.59 3.14 19.91
CA MET A 160 -22.12 4.46 19.46
C MET A 160 -21.75 4.45 17.97
N PRO A 161 -21.77 5.61 17.29
CA PRO A 161 -21.18 5.68 15.96
C PRO A 161 -19.71 5.26 16.04
N LYS A 162 -19.43 4.12 15.43
CA LYS A 162 -18.14 3.43 15.53
C LYS A 162 -17.01 4.13 14.77
N LEU A 163 -17.36 5.08 13.92
CA LEU A 163 -16.42 5.80 13.08
C LEU A 163 -16.32 7.26 13.56
N GLU A 164 -15.13 7.65 14.00
CA GLU A 164 -14.83 9.00 14.46
C GLU A 164 -13.80 9.65 13.54
N LEU A 165 -14.07 10.86 13.06
CA LEU A 165 -13.11 11.65 12.31
C LEU A 165 -12.11 12.29 13.28
N LEU A 166 -10.86 11.88 13.24
CA LEU A 166 -9.80 12.41 14.10
C LEU A 166 -9.21 13.72 13.58
N GLY A 167 -9.21 13.91 12.28
CA GLY A 167 -8.68 15.12 11.67
C GLY A 167 -8.45 14.99 10.17
N VAL A 168 -8.00 16.08 9.58
CA VAL A 168 -7.68 16.20 8.16
C VAL A 168 -6.25 16.68 8.04
N ASP A 169 -5.43 15.92 7.34
CA ASP A 169 -4.07 16.31 6.98
C ASP A 169 -4.03 16.90 5.58
N TRP A 170 -3.19 17.88 5.43
CA TRP A 170 -2.88 18.51 4.16
C TRP A 170 -1.53 17.97 3.66
N ARG A 171 -1.47 17.49 2.40
CA ARG A 171 -0.23 16.98 1.76
C ARG A 171 0.11 17.72 0.49
#